data_e9007c6a64d1234357d5a6e47aec1ef4
#
_entry.id   e9007c6a64d1234357d5a6e47aec1ef4
#
_cell.length_a   1.000
_cell.length_b   1.000
_cell.length_c   1.000
_cell.angle_alpha   90.00
_cell.angle_beta   90.00
_cell.angle_gamma   90.00
#
_symmetry.space_group_name_H-M   'P 1'
#
loop_
_entity.id
_entity.type
_entity.pdbx_description
1 polymer ?
#
loop_
_entity_poly.entity_id
_entity_poly.type
_entity_poly.pdbx_seq_one_letter_code
_entity_poly.pdbx_strand_id
1 'polypeptide(L)'
;MREIKVKAHPSSAQLKKEEQLAWQIAKIATDKSRPGADAIEMVINRIIDNASVAIASFNRKPVISAREMALAHPRKNGSSIFGLKSKFKVHCEWAAWANGTAVRELDYHDTFLAADYSHPGDNIPPILAVAQQTNSNGMNLIRAILTGYEVQVNLVKGICLHEHKIDHIAHLGPSVAAGL
;
A
#
# COMPACT_ATOMS: atom_id res chain seq x y z
N MET A 1 18.41 7.14 11.63
CA MET A 1 17.80 6.62 10.39
C MET A 1 18.86 5.76 9.68
N ARG A 2 18.49 4.53 9.29
CA ARG A 2 19.42 3.63 8.60
C ARG A 2 19.35 3.92 7.10
N GLU A 3 20.45 4.35 6.50
CA GLU A 3 20.56 4.58 5.06
C GLU A 3 21.00 3.30 4.37
N ILE A 4 20.27 2.86 3.35
CA ILE A 4 20.60 1.69 2.54
C ILE A 4 20.92 2.18 1.13
N LYS A 5 22.20 2.12 0.74
CA LYS A 5 22.61 2.42 -0.62
C LYS A 5 22.35 1.22 -1.52
N VAL A 6 21.53 1.42 -2.54
CA VAL A 6 21.27 0.40 -3.57
C VAL A 6 21.98 0.77 -4.86
N LYS A 7 22.35 -0.25 -5.63
CA LYS A 7 23.04 -0.11 -6.91
C LYS A 7 22.37 -1.02 -7.93
N ALA A 8 22.16 -0.52 -9.15
CA ALA A 8 21.73 -1.35 -10.25
C ALA A 8 22.87 -2.29 -10.69
N HIS A 9 22.54 -3.53 -10.94
CA HIS A 9 23.46 -4.55 -11.41
C HIS A 9 22.97 -5.14 -12.73
N PRO A 10 23.85 -5.53 -13.66
CA PRO A 10 23.42 -6.25 -14.86
C PRO A 10 22.77 -7.59 -14.49
N SER A 11 21.83 -8.05 -15.28
CA SER A 11 21.08 -9.30 -15.03
C SER A 11 21.97 -10.56 -14.95
N SER A 12 23.19 -10.49 -15.51
CA SER A 12 24.19 -11.56 -15.43
C SER A 12 24.96 -11.59 -14.11
N ALA A 13 24.88 -10.54 -13.29
CA ALA A 13 25.59 -10.47 -12.02
C ALA A 13 24.98 -11.42 -10.98
N GLN A 14 25.78 -12.32 -10.43
CA GLN A 14 25.36 -13.15 -9.31
C GLN A 14 25.59 -12.41 -8.00
N LEU A 15 24.53 -11.84 -7.45
CA LEU A 15 24.56 -11.17 -6.16
C LEU A 15 24.35 -12.17 -5.02
N LYS A 16 25.08 -11.98 -3.94
CA LYS A 16 24.78 -12.66 -2.68
C LYS A 16 23.37 -12.25 -2.22
N LYS A 17 22.68 -13.15 -1.54
CA LYS A 17 21.30 -12.93 -1.07
C LYS A 17 21.17 -11.63 -0.25
N GLU A 18 22.14 -11.36 0.60
CA GLU A 18 22.17 -10.19 1.49
C GLU A 18 22.40 -8.85 0.75
N GLU A 19 22.90 -8.91 -0.48
CA GLU A 19 23.15 -7.74 -1.34
C GLU A 19 21.94 -7.42 -2.23
N GLN A 20 20.93 -8.31 -2.29
CA GLN A 20 19.73 -8.11 -3.08
C GLN A 20 18.78 -7.12 -2.42
N LEU A 21 18.17 -6.24 -3.22
CA LEU A 21 17.20 -5.25 -2.74
C LEU A 21 16.02 -5.91 -1.97
N ALA A 22 15.51 -7.03 -2.48
CA ALA A 22 14.44 -7.78 -1.83
C ALA A 22 14.80 -8.20 -0.40
N TRP A 23 16.06 -8.61 -0.17
CA TRP A 23 16.54 -8.96 1.17
C TRP A 23 16.63 -7.76 2.10
N GLN A 24 17.04 -6.59 1.58
CA GLN A 24 17.06 -5.36 2.37
C GLN A 24 15.64 -4.89 2.72
N ILE A 25 14.70 -4.99 1.79
CA ILE A 25 13.28 -4.70 2.05
C ILE A 25 12.73 -5.64 3.13
N ALA A 26 13.02 -6.95 3.05
CA ALA A 26 12.60 -7.91 4.06
C ALA A 26 13.15 -7.59 5.46
N LYS A 27 14.38 -7.05 5.57
CA LYS A 27 14.92 -6.59 6.85
C LYS A 27 14.16 -5.39 7.42
N ILE A 28 13.69 -4.48 6.56
CA ILE A 28 12.85 -3.34 6.98
C ILE A 28 11.49 -3.85 7.43
N ALA A 29 10.87 -4.73 6.65
CA ALA A 29 9.55 -5.31 6.94
C ALA A 29 9.52 -6.06 8.29
N THR A 30 10.63 -6.70 8.67
CA THR A 30 10.74 -7.47 9.92
C THR A 30 11.30 -6.66 11.11
N ASP A 31 11.58 -5.37 10.93
CA ASP A 31 12.05 -4.51 12.02
C ASP A 31 10.95 -4.33 13.07
N LYS A 32 11.33 -4.54 14.35
CA LYS A 32 10.40 -4.47 15.49
C LYS A 32 10.42 -3.11 16.20
N SER A 33 11.05 -2.11 15.62
CA SER A 33 11.09 -0.75 16.16
C SER A 33 9.68 -0.21 16.39
N ARG A 34 9.50 0.54 17.48
CA ARG A 34 8.23 1.21 17.76
C ARG A 34 8.12 2.49 16.92
N PRO A 35 6.99 2.71 16.21
CA PRO A 35 6.74 3.99 15.56
C PRO A 35 6.69 5.14 16.57
N GLY A 36 7.22 6.31 16.19
CA GLY A 36 7.02 7.55 16.93
C GLY A 36 5.56 8.01 16.91
N ALA A 37 5.19 8.88 17.85
CA ALA A 37 3.81 9.38 17.95
C ALA A 37 3.37 10.15 16.68
N ASP A 38 4.27 10.93 16.10
CA ASP A 38 4.09 11.67 14.86
C ASP A 38 3.82 10.76 13.66
N ALA A 39 4.56 9.64 13.57
CA ALA A 39 4.35 8.65 12.53
C ALA A 39 3.00 7.93 12.68
N ILE A 40 2.58 7.63 13.92
CA ILE A 40 1.27 7.05 14.21
C ILE A 40 0.14 8.01 13.77
N GLU A 41 0.25 9.28 14.15
CA GLU A 41 -0.71 10.32 13.78
C GLU A 41 -0.79 10.49 12.26
N MET A 42 0.35 10.52 11.58
CA MET A 42 0.42 10.58 10.13
C MET A 42 -0.35 9.41 9.50
N VAL A 43 -0.13 8.16 9.94
CA VAL A 43 -0.83 6.99 9.40
C VAL A 43 -2.34 7.11 9.61
N ILE A 44 -2.79 7.55 10.79
CA ILE A 44 -4.22 7.75 11.07
C ILE A 44 -4.81 8.77 10.10
N ASN A 45 -4.14 9.90 9.91
CA ASN A 45 -4.59 10.94 8.99
C ASN A 45 -4.64 10.43 7.53
N ARG A 46 -3.68 9.60 7.10
CA ARG A 46 -3.69 8.99 5.77
C ARG A 46 -4.80 7.96 5.57
N ILE A 47 -5.15 7.21 6.60
CA ILE A 47 -6.33 6.31 6.54
C ILE A 47 -7.62 7.12 6.37
N ILE A 48 -7.76 8.23 7.11
CA ILE A 48 -8.93 9.12 7.01
C ILE A 48 -9.02 9.75 5.62
N ASP A 49 -7.91 10.30 5.12
CA ASP A 49 -7.81 10.85 3.77
C ASP A 49 -8.22 9.82 2.71
N ASN A 50 -7.62 8.64 2.76
CA ASN A 50 -7.84 7.54 1.83
C ASN A 50 -9.33 7.10 1.81
N ALA A 51 -9.92 6.95 2.99
CA ALA A 51 -11.34 6.60 3.11
C ALA A 51 -12.26 7.73 2.59
N SER A 52 -11.89 8.98 2.83
CA SER A 52 -12.66 10.15 2.38
C SER A 52 -12.69 10.26 0.87
N VAL A 53 -11.54 10.11 0.21
CA VAL A 53 -11.43 10.11 -1.26
C VAL A 53 -12.20 8.93 -1.86
N ALA A 54 -12.11 7.74 -1.27
CA ALA A 54 -12.86 6.58 -1.71
C ALA A 54 -14.38 6.81 -1.65
N ILE A 55 -14.88 7.44 -0.58
CA ILE A 55 -16.31 7.76 -0.45
C ILE A 55 -16.73 8.83 -1.46
N ALA A 56 -15.89 9.83 -1.70
CA ALA A 56 -16.16 10.88 -2.68
C ALA A 56 -16.30 10.33 -4.12
N SER A 57 -15.59 9.24 -4.43
CA SER A 57 -15.64 8.55 -5.73
C SER A 57 -16.80 7.57 -5.91
N PHE A 58 -17.63 7.40 -4.92
CA PHE A 58 -18.58 6.27 -4.74
C PHE A 58 -19.55 6.05 -5.89
N ASN A 59 -19.96 7.12 -6.55
CA ASN A 59 -20.92 7.10 -7.66
C ASN A 59 -20.24 7.03 -9.04
N ARG A 60 -18.92 6.88 -9.08
CA ARG A 60 -18.17 6.76 -10.32
C ARG A 60 -18.31 5.36 -10.90
N LYS A 61 -18.46 5.27 -12.23
CA LYS A 61 -18.71 4.00 -12.91
C LYS A 61 -17.66 2.91 -12.62
N PRO A 62 -16.34 3.19 -12.67
CA PRO A 62 -15.33 2.17 -12.33
C PRO A 62 -15.45 1.66 -10.90
N VAL A 63 -15.78 2.56 -9.95
CA VAL A 63 -15.94 2.20 -8.53
C VAL A 63 -17.16 1.32 -8.30
N ILE A 64 -18.28 1.62 -8.99
CA ILE A 64 -19.49 0.80 -8.94
C ILE A 64 -19.16 -0.61 -9.46
N SER A 65 -18.55 -0.71 -10.62
CA SER A 65 -18.19 -2.01 -11.22
C SER A 65 -17.22 -2.82 -10.36
N ALA A 66 -16.19 -2.18 -9.80
CA ALA A 66 -15.22 -2.85 -8.92
C ALA A 66 -15.88 -3.37 -7.63
N ARG A 67 -16.82 -2.60 -7.07
CA ARG A 67 -17.58 -2.99 -5.88
C ARG A 67 -18.54 -4.14 -6.15
N GLU A 68 -19.25 -4.13 -7.29
CA GLU A 68 -20.13 -5.23 -7.69
C GLU A 68 -19.33 -6.52 -7.89
N MET A 69 -18.18 -6.44 -8.54
CA MET A 69 -17.27 -7.57 -8.69
C MET A 69 -16.82 -8.10 -7.33
N ALA A 70 -16.40 -7.24 -6.42
CA ALA A 70 -15.98 -7.66 -5.08
C ALA A 70 -17.11 -8.34 -4.30
N LEU A 71 -18.34 -7.86 -4.40
CA LEU A 71 -19.51 -8.44 -3.73
C LEU A 71 -19.89 -9.84 -4.25
N ALA A 72 -19.42 -10.22 -5.45
CA ALA A 72 -19.57 -11.57 -5.98
C ALA A 72 -18.63 -12.59 -5.28
N HIS A 73 -17.71 -12.14 -4.44
CA HIS A 73 -16.73 -12.96 -3.74
C HIS A 73 -16.84 -12.86 -2.20
N PRO A 74 -18.00 -13.24 -1.62
CA PRO A 74 -18.24 -13.10 -0.19
C PRO A 74 -17.35 -14.05 0.62
N ARG A 75 -16.93 -13.60 1.81
CA ARG A 75 -16.15 -14.37 2.76
C ARG A 75 -16.58 -14.10 4.19
N LYS A 76 -16.94 -15.14 4.94
CA LYS A 76 -17.12 -15.02 6.39
C LYS A 76 -15.80 -14.58 7.04
N ASN A 77 -15.84 -13.60 7.91
CA ASN A 77 -14.64 -12.99 8.52
C ASN A 77 -13.64 -12.42 7.49
N GLY A 78 -14.14 -11.97 6.36
CA GLY A 78 -13.36 -11.28 5.34
C GLY A 78 -13.21 -9.79 5.61
N SER A 79 -12.89 -9.05 4.56
CA SER A 79 -12.59 -7.63 4.59
C SER A 79 -13.78 -6.78 4.17
N SER A 80 -13.79 -5.52 4.61
CA SER A 80 -14.84 -4.55 4.31
C SER A 80 -14.55 -3.77 3.03
N ILE A 81 -15.60 -3.39 2.34
CA ILE A 81 -15.55 -2.40 1.26
C ILE A 81 -15.95 -1.05 1.84
N PHE A 82 -15.18 0.00 1.58
CA PHE A 82 -15.46 1.36 2.03
C PHE A 82 -16.89 1.78 1.65
N GLY A 83 -17.58 2.42 2.59
CA GLY A 83 -18.94 2.92 2.42
C GLY A 83 -20.05 1.87 2.38
N LEU A 84 -19.75 0.58 2.43
CA LEU A 84 -20.77 -0.46 2.57
C LEU A 84 -21.00 -0.83 4.03
N LYS A 85 -22.21 -1.37 4.31
CA LYS A 85 -22.55 -1.87 5.66
C LYS A 85 -21.56 -2.98 6.06
N SER A 86 -21.14 -2.98 7.32
CA SER A 86 -20.13 -3.90 7.88
C SER A 86 -20.47 -5.39 7.76
N LYS A 87 -21.75 -5.74 7.52
CA LYS A 87 -22.17 -7.12 7.26
C LYS A 87 -21.68 -7.69 5.93
N PHE A 88 -21.37 -6.83 4.95
CA PHE A 88 -20.85 -7.25 3.66
C PHE A 88 -19.33 -7.44 3.79
N LYS A 89 -18.91 -8.69 3.82
CA LYS A 89 -17.51 -9.09 3.92
C LYS A 89 -17.14 -9.92 2.70
N VAL A 90 -15.98 -9.61 2.14
CA VAL A 90 -15.46 -10.24 0.93
C VAL A 90 -14.02 -10.73 1.17
N HIS A 91 -13.48 -11.54 0.28
CA HIS A 91 -12.07 -11.90 0.32
C HIS A 91 -11.18 -10.65 0.23
N CYS A 92 -10.02 -10.67 0.91
CA CYS A 92 -9.17 -9.48 1.05
C CYS A 92 -8.68 -8.93 -0.29
N GLU A 93 -8.37 -9.79 -1.26
CA GLU A 93 -7.95 -9.38 -2.59
C GLU A 93 -9.04 -8.59 -3.33
N TRP A 94 -10.30 -8.97 -3.15
CA TRP A 94 -11.44 -8.24 -3.75
C TRP A 94 -11.77 -6.95 -3.00
N ALA A 95 -11.60 -6.94 -1.69
CA ALA A 95 -11.70 -5.70 -0.91
C ALA A 95 -10.57 -4.73 -1.30
N ALA A 96 -9.33 -5.21 -1.45
CA ALA A 96 -8.21 -4.41 -1.92
C ALA A 96 -8.47 -3.83 -3.31
N TRP A 97 -8.99 -4.63 -4.24
CA TRP A 97 -9.39 -4.20 -5.58
C TRP A 97 -10.44 -3.10 -5.55
N ALA A 98 -11.55 -3.31 -4.85
CA ALA A 98 -12.66 -2.36 -4.81
C ALA A 98 -12.28 -1.05 -4.11
N ASN A 99 -11.58 -1.16 -2.97
CA ASN A 99 -11.14 0.01 -2.20
C ASN A 99 -10.03 0.77 -2.92
N GLY A 100 -9.08 0.07 -3.54
CA GLY A 100 -8.01 0.67 -4.33
C GLY A 100 -8.55 1.43 -5.54
N THR A 101 -9.50 0.84 -6.27
CA THR A 101 -10.19 1.52 -7.38
C THR A 101 -10.89 2.80 -6.89
N ALA A 102 -11.57 2.75 -5.74
CA ALA A 102 -12.26 3.90 -5.20
C ALA A 102 -11.31 5.02 -4.76
N VAL A 103 -10.17 4.68 -4.17
CA VAL A 103 -9.14 5.64 -3.77
C VAL A 103 -8.50 6.31 -5.00
N ARG A 104 -8.21 5.52 -6.03
CA ARG A 104 -7.52 6.02 -7.25
C ARG A 104 -8.41 6.81 -8.20
N GLU A 105 -9.70 6.57 -8.21
CA GLU A 105 -10.62 7.09 -9.25
C GLU A 105 -10.58 8.61 -9.43
N LEU A 106 -10.43 9.36 -8.35
CA LEU A 106 -10.38 10.82 -8.42
C LEU A 106 -8.96 11.37 -8.55
N ASP A 107 -7.96 10.54 -8.40
CA ASP A 107 -6.54 10.95 -8.36
C ASP A 107 -6.29 12.09 -7.36
N TYR A 108 -6.92 12.01 -6.19
CA TYR A 108 -7.02 13.09 -5.21
C TYR A 108 -6.49 12.71 -3.82
N HIS A 109 -5.93 11.51 -3.69
CA HIS A 109 -5.26 11.06 -2.47
C HIS A 109 -3.80 11.52 -2.46
N ASP A 110 -3.08 11.20 -1.40
CA ASP A 110 -1.73 11.72 -1.16
C ASP A 110 -0.77 11.51 -2.33
N THR A 111 0.14 12.45 -2.48
CA THR A 111 1.21 12.41 -3.49
C THR A 111 2.55 12.70 -2.82
N PHE A 112 3.56 11.93 -3.18
CA PHE A 112 4.94 12.16 -2.79
C PHE A 112 5.80 12.43 -4.02
N LEU A 113 6.59 13.51 -3.96
CA LEU A 113 7.44 14.00 -5.05
C LEU A 113 8.91 13.95 -4.64
N ALA A 114 9.75 13.32 -5.45
CA ALA A 114 11.20 13.26 -5.25
C ALA A 114 11.91 13.13 -6.61
N ALA A 115 12.82 12.15 -6.79
CA ALA A 115 13.41 11.83 -8.09
C ALA A 115 12.33 11.37 -9.09
N ASP A 116 11.31 10.71 -8.58
CA ASP A 116 10.07 10.35 -9.27
C ASP A 116 8.89 10.86 -8.44
N TYR A 117 7.66 10.51 -8.82
CA TYR A 117 6.47 10.73 -8.00
C TYR A 117 5.76 9.41 -7.71
N SER A 118 4.94 9.38 -6.67
CA SER A 118 4.05 8.25 -6.41
C SER A 118 2.91 8.63 -5.46
N HIS A 119 2.00 7.70 -5.26
CA HIS A 119 0.88 7.83 -4.34
C HIS A 119 1.01 6.77 -3.24
N PRO A 120 1.72 7.05 -2.13
CA PRO A 120 1.92 6.06 -1.07
C PRO A 120 0.63 5.58 -0.42
N GLY A 121 -0.45 6.37 -0.49
CA GLY A 121 -1.79 5.98 -0.04
C GLY A 121 -2.36 4.74 -0.72
N ASP A 122 -1.86 4.38 -1.90
CA ASP A 122 -2.23 3.14 -2.59
C ASP A 122 -1.86 1.87 -1.79
N ASN A 123 -0.94 1.97 -0.82
CA ASN A 123 -0.62 0.87 0.11
C ASN A 123 -1.77 0.58 1.08
N ILE A 124 -2.61 1.55 1.40
CA ILE A 124 -3.60 1.43 2.49
C ILE A 124 -4.68 0.39 2.16
N PRO A 125 -5.36 0.41 1.00
CA PRO A 125 -6.42 -0.55 0.70
C PRO A 125 -6.01 -2.02 0.82
N PRO A 126 -4.91 -2.50 0.23
CA PRO A 126 -4.50 -3.90 0.34
C PRO A 126 -4.05 -4.28 1.75
N ILE A 127 -3.27 -3.42 2.43
CA ILE A 127 -2.80 -3.68 3.80
C ILE A 127 -4.00 -3.73 4.77
N LEU A 128 -4.93 -2.79 4.67
CA LEU A 128 -6.14 -2.79 5.49
C LEU A 128 -7.00 -4.04 5.25
N ALA A 129 -7.15 -4.44 3.99
CA ALA A 129 -7.94 -5.63 3.65
C ALA A 129 -7.35 -6.90 4.27
N VAL A 130 -6.04 -7.10 4.17
CA VAL A 130 -5.38 -8.25 4.79
C VAL A 130 -5.45 -8.18 6.31
N ALA A 131 -5.19 -7.01 6.91
CA ALA A 131 -5.30 -6.82 8.36
C ALA A 131 -6.70 -7.16 8.90
N GLN A 132 -7.75 -6.80 8.19
CA GLN A 132 -9.12 -7.15 8.55
C GLN A 132 -9.38 -8.67 8.45
N GLN A 133 -8.94 -9.31 7.38
CA GLN A 133 -9.15 -10.75 7.17
C GLN A 133 -8.36 -11.61 8.15
N THR A 134 -7.19 -11.15 8.57
CA THR A 134 -6.33 -11.82 9.56
C THR A 134 -6.66 -11.44 11.00
N ASN A 135 -7.63 -10.54 11.20
CA ASN A 135 -8.00 -10.02 12.51
C ASN A 135 -6.81 -9.38 13.25
N SER A 136 -5.95 -8.66 12.52
CA SER A 136 -4.81 -7.95 13.09
C SER A 136 -5.26 -6.77 13.95
N ASN A 137 -4.51 -6.47 15.01
CA ASN A 137 -4.80 -5.32 15.87
C ASN A 137 -4.39 -3.99 15.19
N GLY A 138 -4.91 -2.87 15.71
CA GLY A 138 -4.68 -1.55 15.15
C GLY A 138 -3.21 -1.12 15.12
N MET A 139 -2.41 -1.53 16.10
CA MET A 139 -0.97 -1.19 16.11
C MET A 139 -0.21 -1.94 15.01
N ASN A 140 -0.56 -3.19 14.76
CA ASN A 140 0.02 -3.96 13.64
C ASN A 140 -0.38 -3.33 12.30
N LEU A 141 -1.63 -2.90 12.13
CA LEU A 141 -2.07 -2.17 10.93
C LEU A 141 -1.26 -0.88 10.72
N ILE A 142 -1.08 -0.08 11.78
CA ILE A 142 -0.28 1.16 11.70
C ILE A 142 1.16 0.85 11.27
N ARG A 143 1.80 -0.16 11.86
CA ARG A 143 3.17 -0.58 11.50
C ARG A 143 3.25 -1.05 10.06
N ALA A 144 2.29 -1.85 9.62
CA ALA A 144 2.20 -2.36 8.26
C ALA A 144 2.10 -1.22 7.22
N ILE A 145 1.21 -0.26 7.44
CA ILE A 145 1.08 0.92 6.57
C ILE A 145 2.36 1.75 6.59
N LEU A 146 2.93 2.01 7.76
CA LEU A 146 4.17 2.76 7.89
C LEU A 146 5.32 2.09 7.12
N THR A 147 5.45 0.76 7.22
CA THR A 147 6.45 0.00 6.46
C THR A 147 6.24 0.14 4.95
N GLY A 148 5.01 0.03 4.46
CA GLY A 148 4.68 0.24 3.05
C GLY A 148 5.08 1.64 2.57
N TYR A 149 4.73 2.67 3.34
CA TYR A 149 5.12 4.06 3.04
C TYR A 149 6.64 4.24 3.04
N GLU A 150 7.33 3.73 4.04
CA GLU A 150 8.79 3.85 4.14
C GLU A 150 9.48 3.22 2.93
N VAL A 151 9.09 2.01 2.54
CA VAL A 151 9.65 1.34 1.37
C VAL A 151 9.36 2.12 0.09
N GLN A 152 8.10 2.50 -0.14
CA GLN A 152 7.73 3.20 -1.38
C GLN A 152 8.40 4.56 -1.49
N VAL A 153 8.36 5.38 -0.44
CA VAL A 153 8.96 6.73 -0.42
C VAL A 153 10.46 6.66 -0.69
N ASN A 154 11.17 5.68 -0.11
CA ASN A 154 12.60 5.54 -0.33
C ASN A 154 12.94 5.02 -1.73
N LEU A 155 12.13 4.13 -2.31
CA LEU A 155 12.27 3.72 -3.70
C LEU A 155 12.08 4.89 -4.66
N VAL A 156 11.05 5.72 -4.44
CA VAL A 156 10.78 6.93 -5.25
C VAL A 156 11.89 7.96 -5.13
N LYS A 157 12.51 8.10 -3.96
CA LYS A 157 13.68 8.98 -3.78
C LYS A 157 14.90 8.52 -4.56
N GLY A 158 15.09 7.21 -4.68
CA GLY A 158 16.32 6.64 -5.24
C GLY A 158 16.22 6.24 -6.71
N ILE A 159 15.02 6.02 -7.24
CA ILE A 159 14.83 5.44 -8.57
C ILE A 159 13.72 6.20 -9.31
N CYS A 160 14.08 6.88 -10.40
CA CYS A 160 13.12 7.46 -11.33
C CYS A 160 12.73 6.42 -12.38
N LEU A 161 11.57 5.80 -12.22
CA LEU A 161 11.07 4.79 -13.16
C LEU A 161 10.70 5.39 -14.52
N HIS A 162 10.25 6.65 -14.55
CA HIS A 162 9.90 7.35 -15.78
C HIS A 162 11.08 7.50 -16.75
N GLU A 163 12.31 7.64 -16.26
CA GLU A 163 13.51 7.63 -17.10
C GLU A 163 13.67 6.32 -17.87
N HIS A 164 13.11 5.24 -17.33
CA HIS A 164 13.11 3.91 -17.94
C HIS A 164 11.79 3.57 -18.65
N LYS A 165 10.89 4.55 -18.85
CA LYS A 165 9.54 4.38 -19.45
C LYS A 165 8.68 3.35 -18.69
N ILE A 166 8.87 3.27 -17.38
CA ILE A 166 8.09 2.43 -16.46
C ILE A 166 7.22 3.36 -15.60
N ASP A 167 5.96 3.01 -15.45
CA ASP A 167 5.04 3.76 -14.59
C ASP A 167 5.46 3.64 -13.11
N HIS A 168 5.36 4.75 -12.37
CA HIS A 168 5.67 4.84 -10.94
C HIS A 168 4.94 3.80 -10.08
N ILE A 169 3.81 3.29 -10.55
CA ILE A 169 3.03 2.28 -9.83
C ILE A 169 3.82 0.99 -9.57
N ALA A 170 4.89 0.72 -10.34
CA ALA A 170 5.74 -0.44 -10.10
C ALA A 170 6.42 -0.43 -8.72
N HIS A 171 6.57 0.75 -8.08
CA HIS A 171 7.04 0.85 -6.70
C HIS A 171 6.03 0.30 -5.67
N LEU A 172 4.74 0.20 -6.04
CA LEU A 172 3.70 -0.26 -5.13
C LEU A 172 3.84 -1.75 -4.80
N GLY A 173 4.22 -2.58 -5.77
CA GLY A 173 4.37 -4.02 -5.55
C GLY A 173 5.27 -4.37 -4.34
N PRO A 174 6.55 -3.96 -4.35
CA PRO A 174 7.45 -4.24 -3.24
C PRO A 174 7.06 -3.55 -1.93
N SER A 175 6.43 -2.37 -1.97
CA SER A 175 6.01 -1.66 -0.77
C SER A 175 4.81 -2.32 -0.08
N VAL A 176 3.80 -2.73 -0.82
CA VAL A 176 2.67 -3.51 -0.29
C VAL A 176 3.15 -4.84 0.26
N ALA A 177 4.00 -5.56 -0.48
CA ALA A 177 4.55 -6.84 -0.01
C ALA A 177 5.35 -6.71 1.29
N ALA A 178 6.02 -5.57 1.52
CA ALA A 178 6.73 -5.30 2.76
C ALA A 178 5.79 -4.98 3.93
N GLY A 179 4.60 -4.40 3.66
CA GLY A 179 3.60 -4.06 4.65
C GLY A 179 2.67 -5.23 5.04
N LEU A 180 2.65 -6.30 4.26
CA LEU A 180 1.82 -7.49 4.52
C LEU A 180 2.54 -8.52 5.40
#